data_029202e68e64210b3f0b8b0df67e2906
#
_entry.id   029202e68e64210b3f0b8b0df67e2906
#
_cell.length_a   1.000
_cell.length_b   1.000
_cell.length_c   1.000
_cell.angle_alpha   90.00
_cell.angle_beta   90.00
_cell.angle_gamma   90.00
#
_symmetry.space_group_name_H-M   'P 1'
#
loop_
_entity.id
_entity.type
_entity.pdbx_description
1 polymer ?
#
loop_
_entity_poly.entity_id
_entity_poly.type
_entity_poly.pdbx_seq_one_letter_code
_entity_poly.pdbx_strand_id
1 'polypeptide(L)'
;MLKVDPKINAISLVILTLIVGSLASSNTGTDSWYQGLVKSDLNPPGYVFGIVWPILYLLMGITIWRTYNTIKNLFYVQLFFNAIWSWLFFSFHLPLISLFDIWLLIFINIKILLILLKQDKFAAFLYAPYIVWLFFASYLNLFIVINN
;
A
#
# COMPACT_ATOMS: atom_id res chain seq x y z
N MET A 1 -16.04 28.91 -11.60
CA MET A 1 -15.28 27.93 -10.81
C MET A 1 -15.06 26.66 -11.64
N LEU A 2 -13.83 26.40 -12.06
CA LEU A 2 -13.52 25.19 -12.85
C LEU A 2 -13.70 23.98 -11.93
N LYS A 3 -14.67 23.11 -12.23
CA LYS A 3 -14.83 21.83 -11.53
C LYS A 3 -13.66 20.93 -11.96
N VAL A 4 -12.76 20.65 -11.05
CA VAL A 4 -11.69 19.66 -11.27
C VAL A 4 -12.33 18.30 -11.48
N ASP A 5 -11.89 17.55 -12.50
CA ASP A 5 -12.35 16.18 -12.74
C ASP A 5 -12.05 15.33 -11.49
N PRO A 6 -13.04 14.65 -10.92
CA PRO A 6 -12.86 13.83 -9.74
C PRO A 6 -11.80 12.72 -9.91
N LYS A 7 -11.51 12.30 -11.13
CA LYS A 7 -10.41 11.38 -11.43
C LYS A 7 -9.04 12.01 -11.17
N ILE A 8 -8.88 13.30 -11.46
CA ILE A 8 -7.65 14.03 -11.16
C ILE A 8 -7.44 14.10 -9.65
N ASN A 9 -8.51 14.33 -8.87
CA ASN A 9 -8.42 14.29 -7.41
C ASN A 9 -7.98 12.89 -6.91
N ALA A 10 -8.50 11.81 -7.51
CA ALA A 10 -8.11 10.45 -7.14
C ALA A 10 -6.62 10.19 -7.42
N ILE A 11 -6.11 10.63 -8.58
CA ILE A 11 -4.68 10.52 -8.90
C ILE A 11 -3.83 11.35 -7.93
N SER A 12 -4.26 12.57 -7.62
CA SER A 12 -3.56 13.42 -6.64
C SER A 12 -3.47 12.75 -5.26
N LEU A 13 -4.53 12.07 -4.83
CA LEU A 13 -4.53 11.31 -3.57
C LEU A 13 -3.62 10.08 -3.63
N VAL A 14 -3.53 9.39 -4.77
CA VAL A 14 -2.56 8.30 -4.97
C VAL A 14 -1.13 8.82 -4.79
N ILE A 15 -0.78 9.92 -5.44
CA ILE A 15 0.55 10.54 -5.32
C ILE A 15 0.80 11.01 -3.88
N LEU A 16 -0.16 11.65 -3.26
CA LEU A 16 -0.05 12.11 -1.87
C LEU A 16 0.18 10.93 -0.92
N THR A 17 -0.54 9.82 -1.11
CA THR A 17 -0.38 8.61 -0.30
C THR A 17 1.03 8.04 -0.43
N LEU A 18 1.58 7.99 -1.65
CA LEU A 18 2.97 7.57 -1.88
C LEU A 18 3.96 8.47 -1.12
N ILE A 19 3.78 9.79 -1.20
CA ILE A 19 4.65 10.75 -0.52
C ILE A 19 4.56 10.56 1.00
N VAL A 20 3.36 10.52 1.55
CA VAL A 20 3.12 10.38 3.00
C VAL A 20 3.69 9.06 3.53
N GLY A 21 3.49 7.95 2.81
CA GLY A 21 4.07 6.66 3.18
C GLY A 21 5.60 6.64 3.09
N SER A 22 6.17 7.28 2.07
CA SER A 22 7.63 7.40 1.91
C SER A 22 8.27 8.22 3.01
N LEU A 23 7.61 9.28 3.49
CA LEU A 23 8.08 10.07 4.63
C LEU A 23 8.16 9.23 5.90
N ALA A 24 7.20 8.35 6.15
CA ALA A 24 7.19 7.47 7.32
C ALA A 24 8.38 6.50 7.35
N SER A 25 8.85 6.05 6.19
CA SER A 25 9.95 5.08 6.04
C SER A 25 11.31 5.73 5.71
N SER A 26 11.39 7.06 5.61
CA SER A 26 12.59 7.77 5.14
C SER A 26 13.83 7.55 6.01
N ASN A 27 13.65 7.29 7.30
CA ASN A 27 14.73 7.14 8.28
C ASN A 27 15.10 5.69 8.61
N THR A 28 14.58 4.71 7.90
CA THR A 28 14.82 3.28 8.20
C THR A 28 16.30 2.88 8.19
N GLY A 29 17.12 3.54 7.37
CA GLY A 29 18.57 3.33 7.32
C GLY A 29 19.33 3.77 8.58
N THR A 30 18.77 4.68 9.38
CA THR A 30 19.37 5.25 10.59
C THR A 30 18.56 4.97 11.85
N ASP A 31 17.34 4.47 11.72
CA ASP A 31 16.46 4.13 12.83
C ASP A 31 17.00 2.90 13.57
N SER A 32 17.48 3.10 14.80
CA SER A 32 18.05 2.04 15.62
C SER A 32 17.06 0.93 15.94
N TRP A 33 15.76 1.24 16.11
CA TRP A 33 14.73 0.24 16.30
C TRP A 33 14.61 -0.67 15.08
N TYR A 34 14.46 -0.10 13.89
CA TYR A 34 14.32 -0.89 12.65
C TYR A 34 15.57 -1.72 12.33
N GLN A 35 16.76 -1.16 12.58
CA GLN A 35 18.02 -1.86 12.36
C GLN A 35 18.21 -3.02 13.33
N GLY A 36 17.72 -2.90 14.57
CA GLY A 36 17.81 -3.93 15.60
C GLY A 36 16.81 -5.08 15.45
N LEU A 37 15.81 -4.97 14.56
CA LEU A 37 14.81 -6.03 14.37
C LEU A 37 15.42 -7.30 13.76
N VAL A 38 14.99 -8.44 14.25
CA VAL A 38 15.19 -9.74 13.60
C VAL A 38 14.26 -9.81 12.39
N LYS A 39 14.82 -9.81 11.19
CA LYS A 39 14.09 -9.80 9.92
C LYS A 39 14.20 -11.15 9.23
N SER A 40 13.21 -11.47 8.40
CA SER A 40 13.25 -12.67 7.55
C SER A 40 14.42 -12.62 6.56
N ASP A 41 15.00 -13.76 6.22
CA ASP A 41 15.99 -13.89 5.14
C ASP A 41 15.41 -13.45 3.77
N LEU A 42 14.10 -13.46 3.63
CA LEU A 42 13.40 -12.96 2.44
C LEU A 42 13.20 -11.43 2.45
N ASN A 43 13.60 -10.73 3.53
CA ASN A 43 13.46 -9.28 3.60
C ASN A 43 14.36 -8.61 2.56
N PRO A 44 13.78 -7.91 1.56
CA PRO A 44 14.61 -7.33 0.51
C PRO A 44 15.41 -6.14 1.02
N PRO A 45 16.52 -5.80 0.34
CA PRO A 45 17.23 -4.56 0.60
C PRO A 45 16.32 -3.34 0.44
N GLY A 46 16.58 -2.27 1.21
CA GLY A 46 15.71 -1.08 1.26
C GLY A 46 15.43 -0.43 -0.09
N TYR A 47 16.39 -0.46 -1.03
CA TYR A 47 16.18 0.11 -2.36
C TYR A 47 15.08 -0.60 -3.18
N VAL A 48 14.81 -1.89 -2.91
CA VAL A 48 13.74 -2.65 -3.58
C VAL A 48 12.37 -2.04 -3.27
N PHE A 49 12.13 -1.66 -2.01
CA PHE A 49 10.90 -0.95 -1.62
C PHE A 49 10.77 0.39 -2.36
N GLY A 50 11.89 1.13 -2.51
CA GLY A 50 11.92 2.39 -3.24
C GLY A 50 11.62 2.27 -4.74
N ILE A 51 11.79 1.09 -5.33
CA ILE A 51 11.45 0.81 -6.73
C ILE A 51 10.02 0.26 -6.85
N VAL A 52 9.67 -0.70 -6.02
CA VAL A 52 8.40 -1.43 -6.12
C VAL A 52 7.21 -0.52 -5.82
N TRP A 53 7.25 0.25 -4.73
CA TRP A 53 6.14 1.10 -4.35
C TRP A 53 5.73 2.11 -5.42
N PRO A 54 6.62 2.91 -6.02
CA PRO A 54 6.24 3.81 -7.11
C PRO A 54 5.58 3.11 -8.29
N ILE A 55 6.06 1.92 -8.67
CA ILE A 55 5.46 1.11 -9.74
C ILE A 55 4.04 0.69 -9.37
N LEU A 56 3.83 0.19 -8.16
CA LEU A 56 2.50 -0.22 -7.68
C LEU A 56 1.53 0.96 -7.64
N TYR A 57 1.97 2.14 -7.18
CA TYR A 57 1.15 3.34 -7.16
C TYR A 57 0.80 3.84 -8.57
N LEU A 58 1.73 3.71 -9.53
CA LEU A 58 1.43 3.99 -10.94
C LEU A 58 0.33 3.07 -11.47
N LEU A 59 0.44 1.77 -11.22
CA LEU A 59 -0.57 0.79 -11.63
C LEU A 59 -1.93 1.05 -10.96
N MET A 60 -1.95 1.39 -9.67
CA MET A 60 -3.15 1.83 -8.96
C MET A 60 -3.77 3.09 -9.58
N GLY A 61 -2.93 4.06 -9.95
CA GLY A 61 -3.36 5.29 -10.60
C GLY A 61 -4.06 5.02 -11.94
N ILE A 62 -3.48 4.16 -12.79
CA ILE A 62 -4.10 3.75 -14.05
C ILE A 62 -5.43 3.02 -13.79
N THR A 63 -5.45 2.13 -12.81
CA THR A 63 -6.65 1.38 -12.44
C THR A 63 -7.79 2.30 -12.01
N ILE A 64 -7.55 3.22 -11.08
CA ILE A 64 -8.61 4.13 -10.59
C ILE A 64 -9.07 5.09 -11.70
N TRP A 65 -8.18 5.54 -12.57
CA TRP A 65 -8.57 6.36 -13.72
C TRP A 65 -9.58 5.65 -14.64
N ARG A 66 -9.34 4.37 -14.91
CA ARG A 66 -10.21 3.54 -15.76
C ARG A 66 -11.55 3.20 -15.10
N THR A 67 -11.53 2.94 -13.79
CA THR A 67 -12.65 2.31 -13.07
C THR A 67 -13.22 3.19 -11.95
N TYR A 68 -12.99 4.50 -12.02
CA TYR A 68 -13.33 5.45 -10.97
C TYR A 68 -14.73 5.27 -10.39
N ASN A 69 -15.75 5.28 -11.26
CA ASN A 69 -17.14 5.20 -10.83
C ASN A 69 -17.51 3.88 -10.14
N THR A 70 -16.72 2.84 -10.40
CA THR A 70 -16.98 1.48 -9.91
C THR A 70 -16.37 1.24 -8.52
N ILE A 71 -15.14 1.70 -8.29
CA ILE A 71 -14.37 1.32 -7.10
C ILE A 71 -14.02 2.48 -6.18
N LYS A 72 -14.32 3.74 -6.52
CA LYS A 72 -13.82 4.94 -5.84
C LYS A 72 -13.94 4.89 -4.31
N ASN A 73 -15.08 4.45 -3.77
CA ASN A 73 -15.31 4.46 -2.33
C ASN A 73 -14.38 3.49 -1.59
N LEU A 74 -14.29 2.24 -2.05
CA LEU A 74 -13.36 1.25 -1.49
C LEU A 74 -11.90 1.66 -1.73
N PHE A 75 -11.64 2.28 -2.88
CA PHE A 75 -10.30 2.74 -3.24
C PHE A 75 -9.80 3.85 -2.30
N TYR A 76 -10.64 4.82 -1.96
CA TYR A 76 -10.26 5.86 -0.98
C TYR A 76 -10.04 5.28 0.41
N VAL A 77 -10.87 4.33 0.82
CA VAL A 77 -10.70 3.65 2.12
C VAL A 77 -9.36 2.89 2.14
N GLN A 78 -9.03 2.15 1.08
CA GLN A 78 -7.75 1.43 1.03
C GLN A 78 -6.54 2.38 0.99
N LEU A 79 -6.61 3.54 0.32
CA LEU A 79 -5.53 4.53 0.34
C LEU A 79 -5.27 5.05 1.76
N PHE A 80 -6.33 5.28 2.52
CA PHE A 80 -6.23 5.72 3.92
C PHE A 80 -5.48 4.69 4.78
N PHE A 81 -5.89 3.43 4.75
CA PHE A 81 -5.22 2.36 5.50
C PHE A 81 -3.80 2.10 4.98
N ASN A 82 -3.57 2.21 3.68
CA ASN A 82 -2.24 2.11 3.09
C ASN A 82 -1.28 3.17 3.66
N ALA A 83 -1.73 4.43 3.75
CA ALA A 83 -0.95 5.51 4.35
C ALA A 83 -0.67 5.25 5.84
N ILE A 84 -1.68 4.83 6.60
CA ILE A 84 -1.57 4.56 8.04
C ILE A 84 -0.59 3.43 8.32
N TRP A 85 -0.59 2.36 7.53
CA TRP A 85 0.29 1.22 7.74
C TRP A 85 1.77 1.62 7.86
N SER A 86 2.25 2.45 6.93
CA SER A 86 3.63 2.93 6.95
C SER A 86 3.97 3.71 8.22
N TRP A 87 3.06 4.53 8.71
CA TRP A 87 3.25 5.29 9.94
C TRP A 87 3.20 4.40 11.18
N LEU A 88 2.26 3.47 11.25
CA LEU A 88 2.17 2.49 12.35
C LEU A 88 3.45 1.67 12.46
N PHE A 89 3.97 1.19 11.32
CA PHE A 89 5.12 0.32 11.31
C PHE A 89 6.43 1.09 11.54
N PHE A 90 6.74 2.05 10.66
CA PHE A 90 8.05 2.69 10.62
C PHE A 90 8.22 3.86 11.58
N SER A 91 7.18 4.64 11.84
CA SER A 91 7.27 5.84 12.67
C SER A 91 6.84 5.60 14.12
N PHE A 92 5.77 4.85 14.32
CA PHE A 92 5.24 4.58 15.66
C PHE A 92 5.79 3.28 16.25
N HIS A 93 6.52 2.48 15.49
CA HIS A 93 7.12 1.20 15.93
C HIS A 93 6.09 0.23 16.53
N LEU A 94 4.93 0.12 15.90
CA LEU A 94 3.79 -0.70 16.34
C LEU A 94 3.55 -1.87 15.36
N PRO A 95 4.46 -2.85 15.25
CA PRO A 95 4.37 -3.91 14.24
C PRO A 95 3.13 -4.79 14.38
N LEU A 96 2.63 -5.01 15.60
CA LEU A 96 1.41 -5.79 15.81
C LEU A 96 0.16 -5.05 15.29
N ILE A 97 0.06 -3.75 15.57
CA ILE A 97 -1.08 -2.94 15.11
C ILE A 97 -1.02 -2.78 13.59
N SER A 98 0.17 -2.56 13.04
CA SER A 98 0.35 -2.50 11.58
C SER A 98 0.01 -3.82 10.89
N LEU A 99 0.21 -4.97 11.57
CA LEU A 99 -0.18 -6.28 11.05
C LEU A 99 -1.71 -6.40 10.91
N PHE A 100 -2.47 -5.93 11.90
CA PHE A 100 -3.94 -5.89 11.78
C PHE A 100 -4.40 -4.93 10.68
N ASP A 101 -3.74 -3.78 10.55
CA ASP A 101 -4.03 -2.81 9.50
C ASP A 101 -3.80 -3.41 8.10
N ILE A 102 -2.67 -4.09 7.86
CA ILE A 102 -2.39 -4.69 6.54
C ILE A 102 -3.34 -5.85 6.22
N TRP A 103 -3.82 -6.59 7.20
CA TRP A 103 -4.84 -7.63 6.98
C TRP A 103 -6.18 -7.03 6.57
N LEU A 104 -6.59 -5.94 7.22
CA LEU A 104 -7.78 -5.19 6.80
C LEU A 104 -7.59 -4.62 5.38
N LEU A 105 -6.41 -4.09 5.10
CA LEU A 105 -6.04 -3.57 3.79
C LEU A 105 -6.12 -4.66 2.71
N ILE A 106 -5.59 -5.86 2.96
CA ILE A 106 -5.71 -7.01 2.07
C ILE A 106 -7.17 -7.36 1.81
N PHE A 107 -7.99 -7.42 2.86
CA PHE A 107 -9.41 -7.74 2.73
C PHE A 107 -10.16 -6.73 1.84
N ILE A 108 -9.92 -5.43 2.02
CA ILE A 108 -10.52 -4.39 1.18
C ILE A 108 -10.05 -4.54 -0.28
N ASN A 109 -8.77 -4.78 -0.49
CA ASN A 109 -8.18 -4.88 -1.83
C ASN A 109 -8.61 -6.15 -2.57
N ILE A 110 -8.84 -7.26 -1.88
CA ILE A 110 -9.47 -8.45 -2.47
C ILE A 110 -10.88 -8.13 -2.96
N LYS A 111 -11.68 -7.39 -2.19
CA LYS A 111 -13.02 -6.94 -2.64
C LYS A 111 -12.91 -6.08 -3.92
N ILE A 112 -11.98 -5.14 -3.96
CA ILE A 112 -11.73 -4.34 -5.16
C ILE A 112 -11.39 -5.24 -6.35
N LEU A 113 -10.45 -6.19 -6.18
CA LEU A 113 -10.06 -7.11 -7.25
C LEU A 113 -11.24 -7.93 -7.77
N LEU A 114 -12.09 -8.44 -6.89
CA LEU A 114 -13.28 -9.21 -7.28
C LEU A 114 -14.28 -8.37 -8.09
N ILE A 115 -14.42 -7.08 -7.77
CA ILE A 115 -15.23 -6.14 -8.56
C ILE A 115 -14.59 -5.93 -9.94
N LEU A 116 -13.28 -5.66 -9.98
CA LEU A 116 -12.53 -5.43 -11.21
C LEU A 116 -12.58 -6.63 -12.15
N LEU A 117 -12.45 -7.85 -11.63
CA LEU A 117 -12.53 -9.09 -12.43
C LEU A 117 -13.86 -9.22 -13.19
N LYS A 118 -14.93 -8.64 -12.65
CA LYS A 118 -16.26 -8.65 -13.30
C LYS A 118 -16.46 -7.48 -14.25
N GLN A 119 -15.83 -6.32 -13.99
CA GLN A 119 -16.09 -5.06 -14.66
C GLN A 119 -15.04 -4.71 -15.74
N ASP A 120 -13.76 -4.88 -15.42
CA ASP A 120 -12.63 -4.58 -16.30
C ASP A 120 -11.45 -5.49 -15.97
N LYS A 121 -11.33 -6.58 -16.72
CA LYS A 121 -10.26 -7.58 -16.50
C LYS A 121 -8.85 -7.01 -16.69
N PHE A 122 -8.69 -6.01 -17.54
CA PHE A 122 -7.40 -5.35 -17.72
C PHE A 122 -7.02 -4.53 -16.47
N ALA A 123 -7.97 -3.79 -15.91
CA ALA A 123 -7.77 -3.09 -14.65
C ALA A 123 -7.47 -4.08 -13.50
N ALA A 124 -8.14 -5.22 -13.45
CA ALA A 124 -7.85 -6.28 -12.49
C ALA A 124 -6.41 -6.81 -12.63
N PHE A 125 -5.94 -7.02 -13.85
CA PHE A 125 -4.56 -7.44 -14.13
C PHE A 125 -3.53 -6.39 -13.66
N LEU A 126 -3.78 -5.11 -13.89
CA LEU A 126 -2.93 -4.03 -13.42
C LEU A 126 -2.91 -3.91 -11.88
N TYR A 127 -4.02 -4.27 -11.23
CA TYR A 127 -4.17 -4.16 -9.77
C TYR A 127 -3.61 -5.35 -8.99
N ALA A 128 -3.57 -6.52 -9.62
CA ALA A 128 -3.14 -7.77 -8.99
C ALA A 128 -1.72 -7.72 -8.36
N PRO A 129 -0.69 -7.11 -8.99
CA PRO A 129 0.65 -7.01 -8.40
C PRO A 129 0.66 -6.30 -7.03
N TYR A 130 -0.20 -5.29 -6.84
CA TYR A 130 -0.32 -4.62 -5.55
C TYR A 130 -0.81 -5.57 -4.46
N ILE A 131 -1.79 -6.40 -4.74
CA ILE A 131 -2.33 -7.37 -3.78
C ILE A 131 -1.27 -8.44 -3.44
N VAL A 132 -0.54 -8.94 -4.45
CA VAL A 132 0.57 -9.87 -4.21
C VAL A 132 1.62 -9.25 -3.29
N TRP A 133 1.95 -7.97 -3.52
CA TRP A 133 2.90 -7.26 -2.67
C TRP A 133 2.39 -7.06 -1.24
N LEU A 134 1.09 -6.79 -1.05
CA LEU A 134 0.49 -6.70 0.28
C LEU A 134 0.60 -8.02 1.06
N PHE A 135 0.39 -9.17 0.41
CA PHE A 135 0.59 -10.47 1.05
C PHE A 135 2.05 -10.67 1.46
N PHE A 136 2.99 -10.30 0.60
CA PHE A 136 4.41 -10.38 0.92
C PHE A 136 4.80 -9.44 2.07
N ALA A 137 4.34 -8.18 2.04
CA ALA A 137 4.56 -7.23 3.13
C ALA A 137 3.93 -7.70 4.45
N SER A 138 2.74 -8.32 4.39
CA SER A 138 2.09 -8.95 5.54
C SER A 138 2.93 -10.08 6.13
N TYR A 139 3.53 -10.91 5.29
CA TYR A 139 4.44 -11.95 5.73
C TYR A 139 5.67 -11.36 6.46
N LEU A 140 6.31 -10.33 5.90
CA LEU A 140 7.45 -9.66 6.53
C LEU A 140 7.08 -9.03 7.87
N ASN A 141 5.91 -8.38 7.94
CA ASN A 141 5.39 -7.79 9.16
C ASN A 141 5.09 -8.85 10.23
N LEU A 142 4.45 -9.97 9.85
CA LEU A 142 4.17 -11.09 10.74
C LEU A 142 5.45 -11.70 11.29
N PHE A 143 6.45 -11.89 10.42
CA PHE A 143 7.76 -12.41 10.84
C PHE A 143 8.39 -11.55 11.94
N ILE A 144 8.33 -10.23 11.77
CA ILE A 144 8.84 -9.28 12.78
C ILE A 144 8.06 -9.40 14.09
N VAL A 145 6.74 -9.50 14.06
CA VAL A 145 5.90 -9.64 15.25
C VAL A 145 6.23 -10.91 16.04
N ILE A 146 6.53 -12.01 15.34
CA ILE A 146 6.79 -13.30 16.01
C ILE A 146 8.21 -13.38 16.57
N ASN A 147 9.18 -12.70 15.96
CA ASN A 147 10.60 -12.87 16.28
C ASN A 147 11.22 -11.72 17.09
N ASN A 148 10.43 -10.72 17.49
CA ASN A 148 10.86 -9.59 18.30
C ASN A 148 9.93 -9.36 19.48
#